data_4d9a62cf2d07c31e1b25435b05046dcf
#
_entry.id   4d9a62cf2d07c31e1b25435b05046dcf
#
_cell.length_a   1.000
_cell.length_b   1.000
_cell.length_c   1.000
_cell.angle_alpha   90.00
_cell.angle_beta   90.00
_cell.angle_gamma   90.00
#
_symmetry.space_group_name_H-M   'P 1'
#
loop_
_entity.id
_entity.type
_entity.pdbx_description
1 polymer ?
#
loop_
_entity_poly.entity_id
_entity_poly.type
_entity_poly.pdbx_seq_one_letter_code
_entity_poly.pdbx_strand_id
1 'polypeptide(L)'
;ALDFENACSDMFNLKALYKRLDMSLMPCVDRVAQLKGMLSFDLLSAEHLRLQVAGLYKHSEKVQIDEKNMLTWLILNKIEIDKTPGLRTKYNEGDAKKAACELSELANRGCLSVGAIKELLNRYGIQYIHVEKIDKTPIDAFSTIVNEHPVITVTYRYNDMDKLAFDILHELCHIDRHFGSDQTAFISIDGLYSNDPREREANEFARQMLIPDKVWNEMMSVGCNSLSPYKIAKTIAQAAGSRGISPSIAVARYKHDTKWYNTSSYRSPKIF
;
A
#
# COMPACT_ATOMS: atom_id res chain seq x y z
N ALA A 1 -5.35 -24.15 -26.99
CA ALA A 1 -4.63 -22.90 -26.70
C ALA A 1 -5.61 -21.71 -26.73
N LEU A 2 -6.30 -21.54 -27.84
CA LEU A 2 -7.23 -20.39 -28.03
C LEU A 2 -8.37 -20.37 -27.02
N ASP A 3 -8.98 -21.51 -26.69
CA ASP A 3 -10.06 -21.61 -25.71
C ASP A 3 -9.58 -21.21 -24.31
N PHE A 4 -8.35 -21.51 -23.96
CA PHE A 4 -7.75 -21.11 -22.70
C PHE A 4 -7.47 -19.60 -22.65
N GLU A 5 -6.92 -19.02 -23.72
CA GLU A 5 -6.74 -17.57 -23.82
C GLU A 5 -8.08 -16.84 -23.74
N ASN A 6 -9.12 -17.33 -24.41
CA ASN A 6 -10.46 -16.75 -24.33
C ASN A 6 -11.00 -16.80 -22.90
N ALA A 7 -10.93 -17.92 -22.21
CA ALA A 7 -11.34 -18.04 -20.81
C ALA A 7 -10.54 -17.08 -19.89
N CYS A 8 -9.23 -16.96 -20.12
CA CYS A 8 -8.41 -15.98 -19.39
C CYS A 8 -8.79 -14.53 -19.70
N SER A 9 -9.19 -14.23 -20.94
CA SER A 9 -9.57 -12.86 -21.35
C SER A 9 -10.86 -12.37 -20.69
N ASP A 10 -11.71 -13.29 -20.25
CA ASP A 10 -12.93 -12.96 -19.50
C ASP A 10 -12.62 -12.46 -18.08
N MET A 11 -11.53 -12.96 -17.49
CA MET A 11 -11.11 -12.65 -16.12
C MET A 11 -10.03 -11.58 -16.06
N PHE A 12 -9.12 -11.51 -17.01
CA PHE A 12 -7.91 -10.71 -16.98
C PHE A 12 -7.75 -9.78 -18.18
N ASN A 13 -7.07 -8.67 -17.98
CA ASN A 13 -6.57 -7.85 -19.07
C ASN A 13 -5.30 -8.49 -19.65
N LEU A 14 -5.46 -9.44 -20.57
CA LEU A 14 -4.34 -10.18 -21.18
C LEU A 14 -3.34 -9.25 -21.88
N LYS A 15 -3.80 -8.15 -22.48
CA LYS A 15 -2.89 -7.18 -23.13
C LYS A 15 -1.93 -6.55 -22.11
N ALA A 16 -2.44 -6.16 -20.96
CA ALA A 16 -1.60 -5.61 -19.87
C ALA A 16 -0.68 -6.68 -19.31
N LEU A 17 -1.19 -7.90 -19.09
CA LEU A 17 -0.43 -9.04 -18.58
C LEU A 17 0.73 -9.39 -19.49
N TYR A 18 0.47 -9.59 -20.79
CA TYR A 18 1.50 -9.93 -21.78
C TYR A 18 2.55 -8.85 -21.92
N LYS A 19 2.14 -7.57 -21.89
CA LYS A 19 3.09 -6.46 -21.93
C LYS A 19 4.05 -6.48 -20.73
N ARG A 20 3.54 -6.76 -19.53
CA ARG A 20 4.33 -6.79 -18.29
C ARG A 20 5.27 -8.01 -18.20
N LEU A 21 4.91 -9.11 -18.85
CA LEU A 21 5.68 -10.35 -18.85
C LEU A 21 6.55 -10.52 -20.10
N ASP A 22 6.66 -9.48 -20.94
CA ASP A 22 7.38 -9.50 -22.23
C ASP A 22 6.92 -10.61 -23.19
N MET A 23 5.63 -10.97 -23.09
CA MET A 23 5.02 -12.06 -23.88
C MET A 23 4.26 -11.57 -25.12
N SER A 24 4.21 -10.26 -25.35
CA SER A 24 3.36 -9.66 -26.40
C SER A 24 3.67 -10.15 -27.82
N LEU A 25 4.92 -10.51 -28.09
CA LEU A 25 5.39 -10.99 -29.41
C LEU A 25 5.50 -12.53 -29.50
N MET A 26 5.19 -13.24 -28.41
CA MET A 26 5.26 -14.71 -28.43
C MET A 26 4.11 -15.33 -29.24
N PRO A 27 4.34 -16.48 -29.89
CA PRO A 27 3.26 -17.28 -30.47
C PRO A 27 2.20 -17.65 -29.40
N CYS A 28 0.93 -17.78 -29.83
CA CYS A 28 -0.17 -18.09 -28.92
C CYS A 28 0.06 -19.37 -28.09
N VAL A 29 0.60 -20.42 -28.73
CA VAL A 29 0.87 -21.69 -28.02
C VAL A 29 1.88 -21.51 -26.90
N ASP A 30 2.94 -20.75 -27.14
CA ASP A 30 3.99 -20.49 -26.13
C ASP A 30 3.49 -19.61 -25.02
N ARG A 31 2.72 -18.55 -25.33
CA ARG A 31 2.05 -17.72 -24.33
C ARG A 31 1.17 -18.54 -23.39
N VAL A 32 0.33 -19.40 -23.96
CA VAL A 32 -0.57 -20.26 -23.19
C VAL A 32 0.20 -21.26 -22.32
N ALA A 33 1.26 -21.86 -22.84
CA ALA A 33 2.11 -22.77 -22.06
C ALA A 33 2.75 -22.06 -20.88
N GLN A 34 3.28 -20.86 -21.11
CA GLN A 34 3.90 -20.04 -20.06
C GLN A 34 2.87 -19.56 -19.04
N LEU A 35 1.69 -19.08 -19.49
CA LEU A 35 0.60 -18.71 -18.58
C LEU A 35 0.14 -19.88 -17.72
N LYS A 36 -0.02 -21.07 -18.28
CA LYS A 36 -0.38 -22.27 -17.51
C LYS A 36 0.67 -22.61 -16.45
N GLY A 37 1.96 -22.46 -16.79
CA GLY A 37 3.05 -22.67 -15.84
C GLY A 37 3.07 -21.65 -14.70
N MET A 38 2.76 -20.37 -15.00
CA MET A 38 2.69 -19.30 -14.00
C MET A 38 1.38 -19.33 -13.22
N LEU A 39 0.30 -19.69 -13.88
CA LEU A 39 -1.04 -19.82 -13.33
C LEU A 39 -1.29 -21.26 -12.87
N SER A 40 -0.33 -21.96 -12.29
CA SER A 40 -0.62 -23.20 -11.54
C SER A 40 -1.67 -22.95 -10.44
N PHE A 41 -2.60 -22.11 -10.79
CA PHE A 41 -3.72 -21.51 -10.12
C PHE A 41 -4.82 -22.55 -10.01
N ASP A 42 -5.15 -22.87 -8.84
CA ASP A 42 -6.49 -23.29 -8.51
C ASP A 42 -7.45 -22.16 -8.93
N LEU A 43 -8.32 -22.40 -9.90
CA LEU A 43 -9.35 -21.47 -10.35
C LEU A 43 -10.23 -20.99 -9.17
N LEU A 44 -10.33 -21.79 -8.10
CA LEU A 44 -10.98 -21.46 -6.85
C LEU A 44 -10.29 -20.27 -6.13
N SER A 45 -8.97 -20.17 -6.21
CA SER A 45 -8.25 -19.02 -5.64
C SER A 45 -8.54 -17.74 -6.40
N ALA A 46 -8.68 -17.81 -7.73
CA ALA A 46 -9.04 -16.65 -8.55
C ALA A 46 -10.49 -16.20 -8.28
N GLU A 47 -11.41 -17.13 -8.05
CA GLU A 47 -12.80 -16.81 -7.68
C GLU A 47 -12.89 -16.18 -6.29
N HIS A 48 -12.10 -16.67 -5.33
CA HIS A 48 -12.00 -16.07 -3.99
C HIS A 48 -11.46 -14.63 -4.06
N LEU A 49 -10.41 -14.40 -4.84
CA LEU A 49 -9.89 -13.05 -5.11
C LEU A 49 -10.93 -12.17 -5.80
N ARG A 50 -11.69 -12.73 -6.74
CA ARG A 50 -12.80 -12.01 -7.41
C ARG A 50 -13.89 -11.59 -6.44
N LEU A 51 -14.24 -12.42 -5.46
CA LEU A 51 -15.22 -12.09 -4.42
C LEU A 51 -14.70 -10.98 -3.49
N GLN A 52 -13.40 -11.00 -3.15
CA GLN A 52 -12.78 -9.92 -2.36
C GLN A 52 -12.80 -8.60 -3.14
N VAL A 53 -12.41 -8.62 -4.41
CA VAL A 53 -12.45 -7.46 -5.31
C VAL A 53 -13.89 -6.97 -5.49
N ALA A 54 -14.85 -7.86 -5.70
CA ALA A 54 -16.27 -7.50 -5.84
C ALA A 54 -16.85 -6.85 -4.56
N GLY A 55 -16.34 -7.23 -3.39
CA GLY A 55 -16.66 -6.55 -2.12
C GLY A 55 -16.23 -5.08 -2.11
N LEU A 56 -15.07 -4.78 -2.70
CA LEU A 56 -14.54 -3.41 -2.83
C LEU A 56 -15.39 -2.55 -3.76
N TYR A 57 -15.97 -3.12 -4.83
CA TYR A 57 -16.85 -2.41 -5.77
C TYR A 57 -18.13 -1.84 -5.14
N LYS A 58 -18.73 -2.58 -4.21
CA LYS A 58 -20.00 -2.17 -3.59
C LYS A 58 -19.88 -0.91 -2.74
N HIS A 59 -18.66 -0.46 -2.43
CA HIS A 59 -18.39 0.68 -1.56
C HIS A 59 -17.75 1.88 -2.26
N SER A 60 -17.50 1.84 -3.58
CA SER A 60 -16.79 2.91 -4.30
C SER A 60 -17.70 3.67 -5.27
N GLU A 61 -18.45 4.63 -4.79
CA GLU A 61 -19.16 5.57 -5.68
C GLU A 61 -18.23 6.57 -6.41
N LYS A 62 -17.00 6.76 -5.93
CA LYS A 62 -16.09 7.81 -6.41
C LYS A 62 -14.84 7.33 -7.16
N VAL A 63 -14.52 6.05 -7.09
CA VAL A 63 -13.29 5.51 -7.70
C VAL A 63 -13.68 4.53 -8.80
N GLN A 64 -13.30 4.82 -10.05
CA GLN A 64 -13.47 3.87 -11.14
C GLN A 64 -12.47 2.72 -10.97
N ILE A 65 -12.97 1.54 -10.65
CA ILE A 65 -12.21 0.31 -10.55
C ILE A 65 -12.51 -0.55 -11.77
N ASP A 66 -11.48 -1.07 -12.43
CA ASP A 66 -11.60 -2.08 -13.48
C ASP A 66 -11.27 -3.45 -12.89
N GLU A 67 -12.26 -4.34 -12.82
CA GLU A 67 -12.12 -5.67 -12.22
C GLU A 67 -11.04 -6.50 -12.90
N LYS A 68 -10.99 -6.51 -14.24
CA LYS A 68 -9.98 -7.27 -14.99
C LYS A 68 -8.58 -6.74 -14.71
N ASN A 69 -8.42 -5.43 -14.60
CA ASN A 69 -7.14 -4.82 -14.28
C ASN A 69 -6.72 -5.11 -12.83
N MET A 70 -7.66 -5.11 -11.89
CA MET A 70 -7.41 -5.50 -10.50
C MET A 70 -6.91 -6.95 -10.40
N LEU A 71 -7.64 -7.88 -11.02
CA LEU A 71 -7.25 -9.30 -11.03
C LEU A 71 -5.90 -9.49 -11.74
N THR A 72 -5.66 -8.76 -12.83
CA THR A 72 -4.38 -8.79 -13.53
C THR A 72 -3.23 -8.29 -12.64
N TRP A 73 -3.46 -7.22 -11.88
CA TRP A 73 -2.46 -6.73 -10.93
C TRP A 73 -2.16 -7.75 -9.83
N LEU A 74 -3.18 -8.39 -9.28
CA LEU A 74 -3.01 -9.41 -8.24
C LEU A 74 -2.19 -10.62 -8.75
N ILE A 75 -2.39 -11.02 -10.00
CA ILE A 75 -1.57 -12.07 -10.62
C ILE A 75 -0.13 -11.63 -10.81
N LEU A 76 0.09 -10.41 -11.32
CA LEU A 76 1.44 -9.87 -11.46
C LEU A 76 2.14 -9.76 -10.10
N ASN A 77 1.40 -9.38 -9.06
CA ASN A 77 1.90 -9.37 -7.70
C ASN A 77 2.33 -10.77 -7.23
N LYS A 78 1.48 -11.78 -7.45
CA LYS A 78 1.83 -13.17 -7.11
C LYS A 78 3.09 -13.63 -7.86
N ILE A 79 3.17 -13.38 -9.15
CA ILE A 79 4.33 -13.75 -9.96
C ILE A 79 5.60 -13.07 -9.43
N GLU A 80 5.52 -11.80 -9.02
CA GLU A 80 6.67 -11.08 -8.49
C GLU A 80 7.10 -11.61 -7.11
N ILE A 81 6.13 -11.96 -6.26
CA ILE A 81 6.39 -12.62 -4.98
C ILE A 81 7.11 -13.96 -5.22
N ASP A 82 6.60 -14.79 -6.12
CA ASP A 82 7.17 -16.11 -6.43
C ASP A 82 8.60 -16.02 -7.01
N LYS A 83 8.91 -14.96 -7.76
CA LYS A 83 10.25 -14.70 -8.30
C LYS A 83 11.24 -14.15 -7.27
N THR A 84 10.73 -13.52 -6.22
CA THR A 84 11.59 -12.86 -5.25
C THR A 84 12.13 -13.90 -4.26
N PRO A 85 13.45 -13.97 -4.04
CA PRO A 85 14.01 -14.90 -3.08
C PRO A 85 13.44 -14.69 -1.68
N GLY A 86 13.09 -15.78 -1.02
CA GLY A 86 12.60 -15.74 0.36
C GLY A 86 13.63 -15.16 1.33
N LEU A 87 13.15 -14.54 2.40
CA LEU A 87 14.00 -14.01 3.45
C LEU A 87 14.59 -15.13 4.32
N ARG A 88 15.83 -14.95 4.78
CA ARG A 88 16.45 -15.83 5.77
C ARG A 88 15.99 -15.52 7.21
N THR A 89 15.67 -14.27 7.47
CA THR A 89 15.15 -13.81 8.77
C THR A 89 13.71 -14.26 8.92
N LYS A 90 13.40 -14.98 9.98
CA LYS A 90 12.03 -15.36 10.32
C LYS A 90 11.28 -14.17 10.88
N TYR A 91 10.00 -14.08 10.53
CA TYR A 91 9.06 -13.18 11.19
C TYR A 91 8.62 -13.77 12.54
N ASN A 92 8.55 -12.95 13.57
CA ASN A 92 7.99 -13.33 14.87
C ASN A 92 6.83 -12.40 15.23
N GLU A 93 5.91 -12.89 16.05
CA GLU A 93 4.81 -12.08 16.56
C GLU A 93 5.33 -10.79 17.23
N GLY A 94 4.72 -9.66 16.91
CA GLY A 94 5.12 -8.34 17.36
C GLY A 94 6.26 -7.67 16.59
N ASP A 95 6.89 -8.34 15.61
CA ASP A 95 7.96 -7.74 14.80
C ASP A 95 7.40 -6.66 13.86
N ALA A 96 6.16 -6.79 13.38
CA ALA A 96 5.51 -5.75 12.60
C ALA A 96 5.34 -4.44 13.39
N LYS A 97 4.99 -4.54 14.67
CA LYS A 97 4.90 -3.36 15.56
C LYS A 97 6.27 -2.71 15.79
N LYS A 98 7.33 -3.49 15.98
CA LYS A 98 8.69 -2.96 16.11
C LYS A 98 9.14 -2.26 14.82
N ALA A 99 8.88 -2.89 13.67
CA ALA A 99 9.14 -2.30 12.36
C ALA A 99 8.40 -0.98 12.18
N ALA A 100 7.13 -0.89 12.61
CA ALA A 100 6.34 0.33 12.56
C ALA A 100 6.94 1.45 13.42
N CYS A 101 7.44 1.15 14.61
CA CYS A 101 8.13 2.13 15.47
C CYS A 101 9.38 2.69 14.76
N GLU A 102 10.26 1.84 14.27
CA GLU A 102 11.48 2.29 13.59
C GLU A 102 11.16 3.04 12.27
N LEU A 103 10.16 2.58 11.51
CA LEU A 103 9.74 3.26 10.28
C LEU A 103 9.24 4.68 10.56
N SER A 104 8.43 4.85 11.59
CA SER A 104 7.91 6.17 11.97
C SER A 104 9.02 7.12 12.44
N GLU A 105 10.03 6.61 13.15
CA GLU A 105 11.21 7.41 13.52
C GLU A 105 12.01 7.84 12.29
N LEU A 106 12.28 6.93 11.35
CA LEU A 106 12.98 7.25 10.10
C LEU A 106 12.20 8.29 9.27
N ALA A 107 10.87 8.14 9.20
CA ALA A 107 9.99 9.09 8.51
C ALA A 107 10.07 10.49 9.13
N ASN A 108 9.98 10.58 10.45
CA ASN A 108 10.03 11.85 11.17
C ASN A 108 11.40 12.53 11.11
N ARG A 109 12.47 11.75 11.02
CA ARG A 109 13.82 12.28 10.82
C ARG A 109 14.13 12.70 9.37
N GLY A 110 13.22 12.43 8.42
CA GLY A 110 13.46 12.69 6.99
C GLY A 110 14.52 11.76 6.37
N CYS A 111 14.73 10.59 6.99
CA CYS A 111 15.76 9.61 6.58
C CYS A 111 15.19 8.45 5.76
N LEU A 112 13.92 8.53 5.33
CA LEU A 112 13.32 7.49 4.51
C LEU A 112 13.87 7.47 3.10
N SER A 113 14.14 6.27 2.64
CA SER A 113 14.36 5.91 1.23
C SER A 113 13.79 4.52 0.99
N VAL A 114 13.54 4.17 -0.26
CA VAL A 114 13.07 2.81 -0.61
C VAL A 114 14.05 1.74 -0.10
N GLY A 115 15.35 2.00 -0.21
CA GLY A 115 16.38 1.08 0.31
C GLY A 115 16.31 0.91 1.81
N ALA A 116 16.19 2.00 2.58
CA ALA A 116 16.08 1.96 4.03
C ALA A 116 14.81 1.23 4.50
N ILE A 117 13.68 1.47 3.82
CA ILE A 117 12.42 0.77 4.09
C ILE A 117 12.57 -0.73 3.87
N LYS A 118 13.10 -1.13 2.71
CA LYS A 118 13.32 -2.54 2.36
C LYS A 118 14.24 -3.23 3.35
N GLU A 119 15.35 -2.61 3.71
CA GLU A 119 16.31 -3.13 4.68
C GLU A 119 15.67 -3.29 6.05
N LEU A 120 14.93 -2.28 6.51
CA LEU A 120 14.22 -2.32 7.79
C LEU A 120 13.22 -3.48 7.83
N LEU A 121 12.32 -3.58 6.86
CA LEU A 121 11.31 -4.64 6.82
C LEU A 121 11.95 -6.03 6.74
N ASN A 122 12.97 -6.22 5.91
CA ASN A 122 13.68 -7.49 5.79
C ASN A 122 14.36 -7.94 7.11
N ARG A 123 14.86 -7.00 7.92
CA ARG A 123 15.41 -7.30 9.26
C ARG A 123 14.36 -7.91 10.18
N TYR A 124 13.10 -7.57 10.00
CA TYR A 124 11.97 -8.11 10.76
C TYR A 124 11.27 -9.28 10.08
N GLY A 125 11.86 -9.87 9.04
CA GLY A 125 11.27 -11.00 8.33
C GLY A 125 10.04 -10.65 7.49
N ILE A 126 9.85 -9.37 7.17
CA ILE A 126 8.75 -8.85 6.33
C ILE A 126 9.32 -8.54 4.95
N GLN A 127 8.82 -9.22 3.92
CA GLN A 127 9.27 -9.02 2.56
C GLN A 127 8.67 -7.76 1.94
N TYR A 128 9.50 -6.95 1.28
CA TYR A 128 9.08 -5.74 0.58
C TYR A 128 9.18 -5.92 -0.93
N ILE A 129 8.07 -5.69 -1.63
CA ILE A 129 7.97 -5.86 -3.09
C ILE A 129 7.35 -4.59 -3.70
N HIS A 130 7.78 -4.28 -4.93
CA HIS A 130 7.16 -3.26 -5.75
C HIS A 130 6.56 -3.90 -7.00
N VAL A 131 5.27 -3.65 -7.23
CA VAL A 131 4.57 -3.99 -8.47
C VAL A 131 3.87 -2.75 -8.99
N GLU A 132 4.34 -2.26 -10.12
CA GLU A 132 3.79 -1.05 -10.73
C GLU A 132 2.28 -1.18 -10.98
N LYS A 133 1.53 -0.11 -10.74
CA LYS A 133 0.08 -0.06 -10.95
C LYS A 133 -0.31 -0.36 -12.40
N ILE A 134 -1.53 -0.83 -12.60
CA ILE A 134 -2.23 -0.89 -13.89
C ILE A 134 -3.28 0.24 -13.90
N ASP A 135 -3.68 0.70 -15.08
CA ASP A 135 -4.72 1.72 -15.20
C ASP A 135 -6.02 1.28 -14.52
N LYS A 136 -6.68 2.22 -13.84
CA LYS A 136 -7.91 1.96 -13.08
C LYS A 136 -7.78 0.88 -12.00
N THR A 137 -6.57 0.69 -11.47
CA THR A 137 -6.32 -0.08 -10.25
C THR A 137 -5.84 0.86 -9.16
N PRO A 138 -6.73 1.34 -8.28
CA PRO A 138 -6.37 2.34 -7.28
C PRO A 138 -5.69 1.72 -6.05
N ILE A 139 -4.96 0.63 -6.20
CA ILE A 139 -4.21 -0.02 -5.11
C ILE A 139 -3.01 0.85 -4.77
N ASP A 140 -2.83 1.19 -3.50
CA ASP A 140 -1.65 1.87 -2.97
C ASP A 140 -0.68 0.84 -2.39
N ALA A 141 -1.18 -0.07 -1.55
CA ALA A 141 -0.43 -1.16 -0.97
C ALA A 141 -1.28 -2.43 -0.85
N PHE A 142 -0.62 -3.52 -0.58
CA PHE A 142 -1.21 -4.84 -0.39
C PHE A 142 -0.34 -5.64 0.58
N SER A 143 -0.94 -6.34 1.52
CA SER A 143 -0.23 -7.26 2.40
C SER A 143 -0.81 -8.67 2.35
N THR A 144 0.07 -9.66 2.47
CA THR A 144 -0.28 -11.08 2.49
C THR A 144 0.76 -11.88 3.27
N ILE A 145 0.50 -13.17 3.49
CA ILE A 145 1.46 -14.12 4.06
C ILE A 145 1.80 -15.18 3.00
N VAL A 146 3.08 -15.39 2.79
CA VAL A 146 3.60 -16.42 1.89
C VAL A 146 4.72 -17.18 2.60
N ASN A 147 4.59 -18.52 2.71
CA ASN A 147 5.57 -19.38 3.37
C ASN A 147 5.97 -18.86 4.78
N GLU A 148 4.98 -18.51 5.61
CA GLU A 148 5.13 -17.97 6.96
C GLU A 148 5.79 -16.58 7.06
N HIS A 149 6.09 -15.94 5.92
CA HIS A 149 6.58 -14.57 5.87
C HIS A 149 5.49 -13.59 5.44
N PRO A 150 5.26 -12.51 6.21
CA PRO A 150 4.48 -11.38 5.72
C PRO A 150 5.17 -10.72 4.52
N VAL A 151 4.37 -10.32 3.55
CA VAL A 151 4.80 -9.60 2.35
C VAL A 151 4.02 -8.31 2.27
N ILE A 152 4.69 -7.19 2.08
CA ILE A 152 4.08 -5.90 1.74
C ILE A 152 4.48 -5.56 0.31
N THR A 153 3.47 -5.40 -0.56
CA THR A 153 3.65 -4.91 -1.92
C THR A 153 3.12 -3.49 -2.04
N VAL A 154 3.88 -2.63 -2.71
CA VAL A 154 3.51 -1.24 -2.97
C VAL A 154 3.48 -0.95 -4.46
N THR A 155 2.66 0.01 -4.89
CA THR A 155 2.53 0.37 -6.30
C THR A 155 3.27 1.66 -6.68
N TYR A 156 3.71 2.47 -5.72
CA TYR A 156 4.18 3.85 -5.91
C TYR A 156 3.21 4.69 -6.76
N ARG A 157 1.91 4.46 -6.55
CA ARG A 157 0.86 5.21 -7.26
C ARG A 157 1.05 6.71 -7.11
N TYR A 158 1.48 7.13 -5.93
CA TYR A 158 1.93 8.47 -5.62
C TYR A 158 3.45 8.49 -5.49
N ASN A 159 4.12 9.42 -6.17
CA ASN A 159 5.55 9.65 -6.00
C ASN A 159 5.77 10.54 -4.77
N ASP A 160 5.46 9.98 -3.58
CA ASP A 160 5.37 10.69 -2.31
C ASP A 160 5.83 9.78 -1.16
N MET A 161 6.96 10.14 -0.51
CA MET A 161 7.58 9.31 0.52
C MET A 161 6.76 9.28 1.81
N ASP A 162 6.10 10.38 2.18
CA ASP A 162 5.28 10.43 3.39
C ASP A 162 4.02 9.57 3.22
N LYS A 163 3.45 9.58 1.99
CA LYS A 163 2.33 8.68 1.67
C LYS A 163 2.78 7.22 1.71
N LEU A 164 3.94 6.90 1.15
CA LEU A 164 4.50 5.55 1.20
C LEU A 164 4.72 5.08 2.65
N ALA A 165 5.23 5.95 3.51
CA ALA A 165 5.38 5.64 4.94
C ALA A 165 4.03 5.33 5.60
N PHE A 166 3.01 6.13 5.31
CA PHE A 166 1.66 5.90 5.81
C PHE A 166 1.11 4.56 5.33
N ASP A 167 1.24 4.25 4.03
CA ASP A 167 0.74 3.00 3.45
C ASP A 167 1.42 1.77 4.07
N ILE A 168 2.72 1.82 4.26
CA ILE A 168 3.46 0.70 4.90
C ILE A 168 3.06 0.55 6.37
N LEU A 169 2.89 1.65 7.12
CA LEU A 169 2.41 1.59 8.50
C LEU A 169 1.00 1.00 8.60
N HIS A 170 0.14 1.32 7.65
CA HIS A 170 -1.20 0.75 7.52
C HIS A 170 -1.13 -0.78 7.32
N GLU A 171 -0.29 -1.25 6.37
CA GLU A 171 -0.10 -2.69 6.14
C GLU A 171 0.56 -3.40 7.33
N LEU A 172 1.47 -2.75 8.04
CA LEU A 172 2.05 -3.29 9.27
C LEU A 172 1.01 -3.50 10.37
N CYS A 173 -0.04 -2.67 10.44
CA CYS A 173 -1.16 -2.89 11.33
C CYS A 173 -1.94 -4.15 10.95
N HIS A 174 -2.20 -4.37 9.66
CA HIS A 174 -2.86 -5.61 9.22
C HIS A 174 -2.03 -6.84 9.60
N ILE A 175 -0.72 -6.79 9.39
CA ILE A 175 0.19 -7.89 9.76
C ILE A 175 0.20 -8.14 11.27
N ASP A 176 0.21 -7.07 12.09
CA ASP A 176 0.30 -7.16 13.55
C ASP A 176 -1.00 -7.64 14.20
N ARG A 177 -2.18 -7.29 13.63
CA ARG A 177 -3.46 -7.41 14.32
C ARG A 177 -4.54 -8.18 13.58
N HIS A 178 -4.49 -8.22 12.26
CA HIS A 178 -5.61 -8.69 11.44
C HIS A 178 -5.34 -9.99 10.71
N PHE A 179 -4.09 -10.40 10.59
CA PHE A 179 -3.77 -11.70 10.04
C PHE A 179 -4.12 -12.81 11.04
N GLY A 180 -4.81 -13.83 10.53
CA GLY A 180 -5.23 -15.00 11.31
C GLY A 180 -5.58 -16.17 10.40
N SER A 181 -6.21 -17.20 10.96
CA SER A 181 -6.60 -18.40 10.22
C SER A 181 -7.51 -18.12 9.04
N ASP A 182 -8.36 -17.09 9.15
CA ASP A 182 -9.44 -16.83 8.20
C ASP A 182 -9.12 -15.72 7.20
N GLN A 183 -8.05 -14.96 7.42
CA GLN A 183 -7.65 -13.87 6.53
C GLN A 183 -6.14 -13.73 6.45
N THR A 184 -5.61 -13.86 5.25
CA THR A 184 -4.17 -13.84 4.95
C THR A 184 -3.78 -12.79 3.91
N ALA A 185 -4.73 -11.91 3.53
CA ALA A 185 -4.45 -10.84 2.56
C ALA A 185 -5.34 -9.62 2.78
N PHE A 186 -4.76 -8.43 2.62
CA PHE A 186 -5.45 -7.15 2.65
C PHE A 186 -5.05 -6.30 1.45
N ILE A 187 -6.01 -5.55 0.89
CA ILE A 187 -5.80 -4.64 -0.25
C ILE A 187 -6.18 -3.24 0.20
N SER A 188 -5.22 -2.34 0.22
CA SER A 188 -5.43 -0.94 0.59
C SER A 188 -5.65 -0.07 -0.63
N ILE A 189 -6.78 0.64 -0.64
CA ILE A 189 -7.21 1.54 -1.71
C ILE A 189 -7.53 2.91 -1.14
N ASP A 190 -6.78 3.93 -1.56
CA ASP A 190 -7.01 5.31 -1.13
C ASP A 190 -8.37 5.83 -1.63
N GLY A 191 -9.08 6.53 -0.74
CA GLY A 191 -10.40 7.10 -1.02
C GLY A 191 -11.56 6.11 -0.92
N LEU A 192 -11.32 4.83 -0.69
CA LEU A 192 -12.33 3.88 -0.25
C LEU A 192 -12.40 3.93 1.28
N TYR A 193 -13.38 4.63 1.80
CA TYR A 193 -13.76 4.46 3.20
C TYR A 193 -14.42 3.09 3.31
N SER A 194 -13.62 2.07 3.54
CA SER A 194 -14.12 0.76 3.88
C SER A 194 -14.95 0.90 5.17
N ASN A 195 -16.14 0.33 5.18
CA ASN A 195 -16.89 0.16 6.41
C ASN A 195 -16.28 -0.92 7.30
N ASP A 196 -15.22 -1.57 6.83
CA ASP A 196 -14.47 -2.57 7.60
C ASP A 196 -13.79 -1.89 8.81
N PRO A 197 -14.10 -2.33 10.02
CA PRO A 197 -13.44 -1.80 11.23
C PRO A 197 -11.92 -1.94 11.20
N ARG A 198 -11.39 -2.97 10.54
CA ARG A 198 -9.95 -3.25 10.44
C ARG A 198 -9.22 -2.21 9.60
N GLU A 199 -9.84 -1.75 8.52
CA GLU A 199 -9.31 -0.66 7.69
C GLU A 199 -9.25 0.66 8.45
N ARG A 200 -10.28 0.94 9.28
CA ARG A 200 -10.28 2.11 10.15
C ARG A 200 -9.21 2.02 11.22
N GLU A 201 -9.03 0.84 11.81
CA GLU A 201 -7.98 0.60 12.79
C GLU A 201 -6.59 0.77 12.17
N ALA A 202 -6.36 0.24 10.97
CA ALA A 202 -5.08 0.36 10.26
C ALA A 202 -4.76 1.83 9.90
N ASN A 203 -5.76 2.59 9.44
CA ASN A 203 -5.61 4.02 9.18
C ASN A 203 -5.28 4.80 10.46
N GLU A 204 -5.98 4.50 11.55
CA GLU A 204 -5.72 5.14 12.83
C GLU A 204 -4.34 4.77 13.39
N PHE A 205 -3.96 3.50 13.29
CA PHE A 205 -2.63 3.05 13.68
C PHE A 205 -1.53 3.81 12.93
N ALA A 206 -1.62 3.87 11.59
CA ALA A 206 -0.63 4.59 10.77
C ALA A 206 -0.54 6.08 11.17
N ARG A 207 -1.69 6.70 11.39
CA ARG A 207 -1.80 8.10 11.82
C ARG A 207 -1.15 8.35 13.18
N GLN A 208 -1.41 7.47 14.16
CA GLN A 208 -0.87 7.54 15.51
C GLN A 208 0.64 7.26 15.54
N MET A 209 1.11 6.32 14.72
CA MET A 209 2.54 6.02 14.62
C MET A 209 3.34 7.21 14.08
N LEU A 210 2.82 7.91 13.06
CA LEU A 210 3.50 9.08 12.49
C LEU A 210 3.45 10.28 13.42
N ILE A 211 2.28 10.60 14.00
CA ILE A 211 2.09 11.69 14.94
C ILE A 211 1.03 11.29 15.98
N PRO A 212 1.41 11.02 17.24
CA PRO A 212 0.44 10.71 18.28
C PRO A 212 -0.61 11.83 18.44
N ASP A 213 -1.88 11.48 18.66
CA ASP A 213 -2.97 12.46 18.76
C ASP A 213 -2.77 13.48 19.87
N LYS A 214 -2.18 13.08 20.99
CA LYS A 214 -1.83 14.05 22.05
C LYS A 214 -0.94 15.16 21.52
N VAL A 215 0.13 14.79 20.80
CA VAL A 215 1.08 15.74 20.21
C VAL A 215 0.40 16.56 19.11
N TRP A 216 -0.43 15.91 18.29
CA TRP A 216 -1.20 16.58 17.24
C TRP A 216 -2.13 17.66 17.82
N ASN A 217 -2.91 17.32 18.83
CA ASN A 217 -3.84 18.25 19.47
C ASN A 217 -3.12 19.42 20.14
N GLU A 218 -1.95 19.17 20.76
CA GLU A 218 -1.10 20.24 21.29
C GLU A 218 -0.62 21.19 20.18
N MET A 219 -0.20 20.68 19.03
CA MET A 219 0.21 21.52 17.90
C MET A 219 -0.95 22.32 17.31
N MET A 220 -2.13 21.73 17.23
CA MET A 220 -3.33 22.40 16.72
C MET A 220 -3.89 23.47 17.67
N SER A 221 -3.67 23.35 18.99
CA SER A 221 -4.14 24.32 19.97
C SER A 221 -3.34 25.65 19.97
N VAL A 222 -2.19 25.69 19.35
CA VAL A 222 -1.32 26.87 19.30
C VAL A 222 -1.86 27.91 18.30
N GLY A 223 -2.90 28.66 18.73
CA GLY A 223 -3.28 29.95 18.11
C GLY A 223 -3.90 29.89 16.71
N CYS A 224 -4.56 28.79 16.34
CA CYS A 224 -5.09 28.62 14.98
C CYS A 224 -6.42 29.36 14.69
N ASN A 225 -7.08 29.92 15.69
CA ASN A 225 -8.49 30.37 15.60
C ASN A 225 -8.76 31.61 14.72
N SER A 226 -7.74 32.30 14.20
CA SER A 226 -7.91 33.49 13.38
C SER A 226 -6.97 33.56 12.18
N LEU A 227 -6.26 32.49 11.87
CA LEU A 227 -5.25 32.45 10.81
C LEU A 227 -5.84 31.87 9.51
N SER A 228 -5.34 32.36 8.38
CA SER A 228 -5.62 31.69 7.09
C SER A 228 -5.03 30.27 7.10
N PRO A 229 -5.64 29.30 6.35
CA PRO A 229 -5.14 27.93 6.29
C PRO A 229 -3.65 27.81 5.96
N TYR A 230 -3.12 28.70 5.12
CA TYR A 230 -1.70 28.78 4.80
C TYR A 230 -0.82 29.10 6.02
N LYS A 231 -1.26 30.08 6.84
CA LYS A 231 -0.56 30.44 8.08
C LYS A 231 -0.64 29.32 9.10
N ILE A 232 -1.79 28.64 9.19
CA ILE A 232 -1.96 27.46 10.05
C ILE A 232 -0.97 26.36 9.64
N ALA A 233 -0.89 26.00 8.36
CA ALA A 233 0.04 24.99 7.86
C ALA A 233 1.50 25.35 8.19
N LYS A 234 1.89 26.62 8.05
CA LYS A 234 3.22 27.10 8.44
C LYS A 234 3.48 26.96 9.95
N THR A 235 2.50 27.34 10.78
CA THR A 235 2.62 27.21 12.25
C THR A 235 2.74 25.75 12.66
N ILE A 236 1.92 24.86 12.09
CA ILE A 236 1.98 23.42 12.35
C ILE A 236 3.34 22.85 11.93
N ALA A 237 3.86 23.22 10.76
CA ALA A 237 5.16 22.77 10.30
C ALA A 237 6.30 23.18 11.23
N GLN A 238 6.28 24.41 11.74
CA GLN A 238 7.25 24.90 12.72
C GLN A 238 7.13 24.16 14.06
N ALA A 239 5.90 23.97 14.54
CA ALA A 239 5.63 23.24 15.78
C ALA A 239 6.01 21.76 15.69
N ALA A 240 5.87 21.14 14.52
CA ALA A 240 6.32 19.78 14.24
C ALA A 240 7.83 19.68 14.28
N GLY A 241 8.54 20.55 13.55
CA GLY A 241 10.01 20.57 13.51
C GLY A 241 10.65 20.74 14.90
N SER A 242 10.08 21.59 15.77
CA SER A 242 10.56 21.75 17.14
C SER A 242 10.36 20.52 18.04
N ARG A 243 9.54 19.55 17.60
CA ARG A 243 9.25 18.28 18.30
C ARG A 243 9.91 17.06 17.63
N GLY A 244 10.78 17.27 16.64
CA GLY A 244 11.40 16.18 15.90
C GLY A 244 10.44 15.44 14.97
N ILE A 245 9.31 16.06 14.59
CA ILE A 245 8.34 15.53 13.63
C ILE A 245 8.59 16.18 12.29
N SER A 246 8.52 15.38 11.22
CA SER A 246 8.65 15.89 9.84
C SER A 246 7.57 16.94 9.54
N PRO A 247 7.97 18.17 9.13
CA PRO A 247 7.00 19.20 8.74
C PRO A 247 6.08 18.78 7.60
N SER A 248 6.56 17.99 6.63
CA SER A 248 5.76 17.51 5.51
C SER A 248 4.68 16.53 5.97
N ILE A 249 4.99 15.61 6.88
CA ILE A 249 4.04 14.67 7.49
C ILE A 249 2.95 15.43 8.27
N ALA A 250 3.35 16.42 9.08
CA ALA A 250 2.40 17.21 9.85
C ALA A 250 1.45 18.02 8.94
N VAL A 251 1.97 18.62 7.89
CA VAL A 251 1.16 19.36 6.90
C VAL A 251 0.28 18.40 6.07
N ALA A 252 0.77 17.20 5.75
CA ALA A 252 -0.03 16.18 5.07
C ALA A 252 -1.24 15.76 5.95
N ARG A 253 -1.03 15.52 7.25
CA ARG A 253 -2.10 15.26 8.20
C ARG A 253 -3.11 16.41 8.27
N TYR A 254 -2.65 17.66 8.37
CA TYR A 254 -3.51 18.83 8.36
C TYR A 254 -4.39 18.91 7.10
N LYS A 255 -3.79 18.71 5.93
CA LYS A 255 -4.52 18.67 4.65
C LYS A 255 -5.59 17.59 4.64
N HIS A 256 -5.25 16.40 5.12
CA HIS A 256 -6.18 15.28 5.18
C HIS A 256 -7.35 15.57 6.12
N ASP A 257 -7.08 16.06 7.33
CA ASP A 257 -8.10 16.30 8.37
C ASP A 257 -9.05 17.45 7.98
N THR A 258 -8.52 18.51 7.34
CA THR A 258 -9.30 19.69 6.95
C THR A 258 -9.84 19.64 5.52
N LYS A 259 -9.42 18.68 4.71
CA LYS A 259 -9.68 18.59 3.25
C LYS A 259 -9.21 19.82 2.48
N TRP A 260 -8.29 20.60 3.04
CA TRP A 260 -7.73 21.78 2.42
C TRP A 260 -6.34 21.50 1.84
N TYR A 261 -6.27 21.31 0.52
CA TYR A 261 -5.06 20.83 -0.17
C TYR A 261 -4.22 21.96 -0.81
N ASN A 262 -4.68 23.20 -0.75
CA ASN A 262 -3.98 24.34 -1.39
C ASN A 262 -2.83 24.89 -0.51
N THR A 263 -1.87 24.03 -0.17
CA THR A 263 -0.63 24.41 0.55
C THR A 263 0.57 24.02 -0.29
N SER A 264 1.26 24.96 -0.90
CA SER A 264 2.41 24.67 -1.76
C SER A 264 3.76 24.52 -1.04
N SER A 265 3.82 24.86 0.25
CA SER A 265 5.09 25.14 0.93
C SER A 265 5.82 23.96 1.56
N TYR A 266 5.12 22.85 1.83
CA TYR A 266 5.71 21.66 2.47
C TYR A 266 5.37 20.45 1.63
N ARG A 267 6.30 20.07 0.76
CA ARG A 267 6.14 18.90 -0.09
C ARG A 267 6.87 17.72 0.53
N SER A 268 6.25 16.56 0.47
CA SER A 268 6.90 15.30 0.78
C SER A 268 8.09 15.06 -0.14
N PRO A 269 9.17 14.45 0.35
CA PRO A 269 10.23 13.95 -0.50
C PRO A 269 9.68 13.00 -1.57
N LYS A 270 10.31 13.01 -2.75
CA LYS A 270 9.94 12.11 -3.84
C LYS A 270 10.58 10.74 -3.65
N ILE A 271 9.89 9.70 -4.19
CA ILE A 271 10.41 8.33 -4.18
C ILE A 271 11.50 8.19 -5.24
N PHE A 272 11.32 8.85 -6.41
CA PHE A 272 12.24 8.86 -7.55
C PHE A 272 12.11 10.15 -8.38
#